data_f46a18ca46485516395670226c2f8500
#
_entry.id   f46a18ca46485516395670226c2f8500
#
_cell.length_a   1.000
_cell.length_b   1.000
_cell.length_c   1.000
_cell.angle_alpha   90.00
_cell.angle_beta   90.00
_cell.angle_gamma   90.00
#
_symmetry.space_group_name_H-M   'P 1'
#
loop_
_entity.id
_entity.type
_entity.pdbx_description
1 polymer ?
#
loop_
_entity_poly.entity_id
_entity_poly.type
_entity_poly.pdbx_seq_one_letter_code
_entity_poly.pdbx_strand_id
1 'polypeptide(L)'
;MQNITIGGNLISDAKLFNDQSGKEYMSFRVAVNDIRKGEKNTTYYDVTASKTGVMDYLKKGQGVIVSGKLTIEAIDKDGKSFVNINVFARDLELYGQQRANA
;
A
#
# COMPACT_ATOMS: atom_id res chain seq x y z
N MET A 1 7.43 -15.59 -10.39
CA MET A 1 7.46 -14.14 -10.11
C MET A 1 6.07 -13.58 -10.21
N GLN A 2 5.63 -12.86 -9.18
CA GLN A 2 4.31 -12.27 -9.16
C GLN A 2 4.44 -10.76 -9.09
N ASN A 3 3.83 -10.09 -10.05
CA ASN A 3 3.83 -8.63 -10.10
C ASN A 3 2.40 -8.12 -10.10
N ILE A 4 2.20 -6.97 -9.50
CA ILE A 4 0.89 -6.33 -9.46
C ILE A 4 1.06 -4.83 -9.61
N THR A 5 0.06 -4.21 -10.22
CA THR A 5 -0.05 -2.75 -10.24
C THR A 5 -1.42 -2.39 -9.67
N ILE A 6 -1.43 -1.55 -8.66
CA ILE A 6 -2.66 -1.14 -8.01
C ILE A 6 -2.75 0.38 -7.95
N GLY A 7 -3.97 0.87 -7.98
CA GLY A 7 -4.24 2.29 -7.79
C GLY A 7 -5.27 2.47 -6.71
N GLY A 8 -4.99 3.31 -5.74
CA GLY A 8 -5.90 3.54 -4.64
C GLY A 8 -5.44 4.70 -3.77
N ASN A 9 -5.98 4.74 -2.57
CA ASN A 9 -5.69 5.85 -1.65
C ASN A 9 -5.14 5.32 -0.34
N LEU A 10 -4.21 6.06 0.24
CA LEU A 10 -3.67 5.71 1.55
C LEU A 10 -4.75 5.87 2.62
N ILE A 11 -4.83 4.88 3.52
CA ILE A 11 -5.77 4.95 4.64
C ILE A 11 -5.13 5.57 5.88
N SER A 12 -3.81 5.73 5.85
CA SER A 12 -3.07 6.36 6.94
C SER A 12 -1.75 6.89 6.37
N ASP A 13 -1.06 7.73 7.15
CA ASP A 13 0.23 8.26 6.74
C ASP A 13 1.25 7.13 6.66
N ALA A 14 2.20 7.26 5.72
CA ALA A 14 3.29 6.30 5.62
C ALA A 14 4.18 6.36 6.85
N LYS A 15 4.72 5.21 7.23
CA LYS A 15 5.60 5.10 8.39
C LYS A 15 6.96 4.58 7.98
N LEU A 16 7.96 5.04 8.68
CA LEU A 16 9.34 4.64 8.45
C LEU A 16 9.71 3.52 9.41
N PHE A 17 10.46 2.54 8.94
CA PHE A 17 10.98 1.51 9.80
C PHE A 17 12.32 1.00 9.27
N ASN A 18 13.08 0.36 10.14
CA ASN A 18 14.36 -0.22 9.77
C ASN A 18 14.29 -1.73 9.92
N ASP A 19 14.93 -2.44 8.99
CA ASP A 19 15.01 -3.89 9.12
C ASP A 19 16.19 -4.26 10.04
N GLN A 20 16.43 -5.57 10.19
CA GLN A 20 17.49 -6.05 11.08
C GLN A 20 18.88 -5.61 10.65
N SER A 21 19.07 -5.33 9.37
CA SER A 21 20.36 -4.87 8.86
C SER A 21 20.53 -3.37 9.00
N GLY A 22 19.51 -2.67 9.48
CA GLY A 22 19.53 -1.21 9.62
C GLY A 22 19.07 -0.48 8.38
N LYS A 23 18.66 -1.20 7.34
CA LYS A 23 18.18 -0.57 6.13
C LYS A 23 16.79 0.02 6.34
N GLU A 24 16.60 1.23 5.83
CA GLU A 24 15.39 1.99 6.03
C GLU A 24 14.36 1.70 4.96
N TYR A 25 13.12 1.51 5.38
CA TYR A 25 11.97 1.29 4.51
C TYR A 25 10.80 2.13 4.96
N MET A 26 9.88 2.39 4.06
CA MET A 26 8.61 2.97 4.46
C MET A 26 7.48 1.97 4.19
N SER A 27 6.44 2.03 4.98
CA SER A 27 5.27 1.19 4.80
C SER A 27 4.00 2.01 4.89
N PHE A 28 3.00 1.60 4.13
CA PHE A 28 1.70 2.24 4.16
C PHE A 28 0.66 1.25 3.64
N ARG A 29 -0.59 1.55 3.95
CA ARG A 29 -1.69 0.70 3.51
C ARG A 29 -2.55 1.44 2.50
N VAL A 30 -2.87 0.77 1.41
CA VAL A 30 -3.63 1.34 0.31
C VAL A 30 -4.97 0.65 0.19
N ALA A 31 -6.03 1.43 0.11
CA ALA A 31 -7.37 0.91 -0.13
C ALA A 31 -7.67 1.04 -1.62
N VAL A 32 -8.00 -0.07 -2.25
CA VAL A 32 -8.38 -0.11 -3.65
C VAL A 32 -9.87 -0.41 -3.72
N ASN A 33 -10.63 0.48 -4.30
CA ASN A 33 -12.06 0.34 -4.43
C ASN A 33 -12.43 -0.11 -5.83
N ASP A 34 -13.15 -1.23 -5.90
CA ASP A 34 -13.66 -1.74 -7.16
C ASP A 34 -15.17 -1.83 -7.08
N ILE A 35 -15.82 -1.59 -8.19
CA ILE A 35 -17.26 -1.75 -8.30
C ILE A 35 -17.51 -2.99 -9.14
N ARG A 36 -18.22 -3.94 -8.56
CA ARG A 36 -18.54 -5.18 -9.25
C ARG A 36 -20.04 -5.44 -9.08
N LYS A 37 -20.75 -5.53 -10.20
CA LYS A 37 -22.19 -5.75 -10.20
C LYS A 37 -22.96 -4.74 -9.34
N GLY A 38 -22.52 -3.49 -9.39
CA GLY A 38 -23.16 -2.44 -8.62
C GLY A 38 -22.76 -2.37 -7.16
N GLU A 39 -21.92 -3.30 -6.71
CA GLU A 39 -21.46 -3.32 -5.32
C GLU A 39 -20.03 -2.84 -5.23
N LYS A 40 -19.76 -2.06 -4.21
CA LYS A 40 -18.42 -1.54 -3.95
C LYS A 40 -17.65 -2.52 -3.09
N ASN A 41 -16.51 -2.96 -3.58
CA ASN A 41 -15.61 -3.83 -2.85
C ASN A 41 -14.30 -3.11 -2.61
N THR A 42 -13.78 -3.22 -1.40
CA THR A 42 -12.52 -2.59 -1.04
C THR A 42 -11.50 -3.66 -0.69
N THR A 43 -10.34 -3.58 -1.31
CA THR A 43 -9.22 -4.46 -1.00
C THR A 43 -8.10 -3.62 -0.40
N TYR A 44 -7.51 -4.11 0.69
CA TYR A 44 -6.42 -3.41 1.36
C TYR A 44 -5.10 -4.10 1.05
N TYR A 45 -4.12 -3.30 0.66
CA TYR A 45 -2.79 -3.79 0.36
C TYR A 45 -1.79 -3.13 1.30
N ASP A 46 -0.90 -3.94 1.88
CA ASP A 46 0.21 -3.42 2.65
C ASP A 46 1.39 -3.23 1.71
N VAL A 47 1.86 -2.03 1.60
CA VAL A 47 2.93 -1.68 0.66
C VAL A 47 4.19 -1.34 1.43
N THR A 48 5.31 -1.90 0.99
CA THR A 48 6.63 -1.61 1.53
C THR A 48 7.50 -1.09 0.39
N ALA A 49 8.24 -0.05 0.63
CA ALA A 49 9.14 0.50 -0.37
C ALA A 49 10.46 0.89 0.28
N SER A 50 11.56 0.68 -0.44
CA SER A 50 12.88 1.03 0.06
C SER A 50 13.25 2.47 -0.22
N LYS A 51 12.60 3.11 -1.18
CA LYS A 51 12.86 4.51 -1.48
C LYS A 51 11.94 5.38 -0.63
N THR A 52 12.51 6.12 0.29
CA THR A 52 11.75 6.90 1.26
C THR A 52 11.64 8.39 0.93
N GLY A 53 12.18 8.80 -0.21
CA GLY A 53 12.25 10.22 -0.56
C GLY A 53 10.90 10.92 -0.74
N VAL A 54 9.84 10.15 -1.03
CA VAL A 54 8.51 10.73 -1.22
C VAL A 54 7.61 10.56 0.00
N MET A 55 8.16 10.09 1.11
CA MET A 55 7.36 9.78 2.29
C MET A 55 6.54 10.97 2.80
N ASP A 56 7.07 12.17 2.66
CA ASP A 56 6.38 13.37 3.14
C ASP A 56 5.08 13.64 2.38
N TYR A 57 4.96 13.07 1.19
CA TYR A 57 3.76 13.22 0.37
C TYR A 57 2.77 12.07 0.56
N LEU A 58 3.18 11.04 1.27
CA LEU A 58 2.33 9.86 1.48
C LEU A 58 1.51 9.99 2.76
N LYS A 59 0.49 10.80 2.66
CA LYS A 59 -0.41 11.09 3.77
C LYS A 59 -1.76 10.46 3.54
N LYS A 60 -2.51 10.29 4.61
CA LYS A 60 -3.85 9.74 4.53
C LYS A 60 -4.67 10.43 3.44
N GLY A 61 -5.28 9.66 2.59
CA GLY A 61 -6.11 10.15 1.49
C GLY A 61 -5.39 10.34 0.18
N GLN A 62 -4.06 10.29 0.19
CA GLN A 62 -3.28 10.50 -1.02
C GLN A 62 -3.50 9.37 -2.01
N GLY A 63 -3.76 9.71 -3.28
CA GLY A 63 -3.87 8.72 -4.34
C GLY A 63 -2.50 8.27 -4.81
N VAL A 64 -2.33 6.97 -5.01
CA VAL A 64 -1.08 6.38 -5.46
C VAL A 64 -1.32 5.28 -6.47
N ILE A 65 -0.35 5.11 -7.36
CA ILE A 65 -0.26 3.94 -8.23
C ILE A 65 1.03 3.23 -7.84
N VAL A 66 0.90 1.98 -7.43
CA VAL A 66 2.04 1.19 -6.96
C VAL A 66 2.20 -0.03 -7.84
N SER A 67 3.42 -0.29 -8.29
CA SER A 67 3.73 -1.48 -9.04
C SER A 67 4.89 -2.20 -8.37
N GLY A 68 4.76 -3.49 -8.19
CA GLY A 68 5.82 -4.23 -7.54
C GLY A 68 5.52 -5.71 -7.39
N LYS A 69 6.29 -6.33 -6.51
CA LYS A 69 6.18 -7.74 -6.23
C LYS A 69 5.04 -8.01 -5.27
N LEU A 70 4.17 -8.95 -5.65
CA LEU A 70 3.04 -9.35 -4.85
C LEU A 70 3.39 -10.55 -3.99
N THR A 71 3.02 -10.51 -2.73
CA THR A 71 3.12 -11.65 -1.82
C THR A 71 1.82 -11.76 -1.05
N ILE A 72 1.26 -12.95 -1.03
CA ILE A 72 0.02 -13.22 -0.30
C ILE A 72 0.31 -14.23 0.79
N GLU A 73 -0.03 -13.87 2.02
CA GLU A 73 0.17 -14.71 3.18
C GLU A 73 -1.16 -15.08 3.80
N ALA A 74 -1.37 -16.37 4.00
CA ALA A 74 -2.53 -16.84 4.76
C ALA A 74 -2.11 -17.05 6.21
N ILE A 75 -2.84 -16.45 7.13
CA ILE A 75 -2.57 -16.55 8.55
C ILE A 75 -3.77 -17.15 9.25
N ASP A 76 -3.56 -18.27 9.96
CA ASP A 76 -4.60 -18.88 10.77
C ASP A 76 -4.37 -18.48 12.22
N LYS A 77 -5.38 -17.86 12.81
CA LYS A 77 -5.29 -17.41 14.16
C LYS A 77 -6.64 -17.56 14.85
N ASP A 78 -6.67 -18.25 15.97
CA ASP A 78 -7.87 -18.43 16.79
C ASP A 78 -9.05 -19.02 15.99
N GLY A 79 -8.75 -19.98 15.13
CA GLY A 79 -9.78 -20.63 14.32
C GLY A 79 -10.27 -19.79 13.14
N LYS A 80 -9.65 -18.65 12.90
CA LYS A 80 -9.99 -17.79 11.78
C LYS A 80 -8.82 -17.68 10.82
N SER A 81 -9.14 -17.61 9.54
CA SER A 81 -8.14 -17.45 8.50
C SER A 81 -8.13 -16.00 8.03
N PHE A 82 -6.95 -15.41 8.00
CA PHE A 82 -6.74 -14.06 7.48
C PHE A 82 -5.80 -14.12 6.31
N VAL A 83 -5.97 -13.20 5.38
CA VAL A 83 -5.08 -13.09 4.24
C VAL A 83 -4.45 -11.70 4.26
N ASN A 84 -3.12 -11.67 4.29
CA ASN A 84 -2.38 -10.43 4.14
C ASN A 84 -1.87 -10.33 2.71
N ILE A 85 -2.12 -9.21 2.08
CA ILE A 85 -1.69 -8.97 0.73
C ILE A 85 -0.61 -7.89 0.79
N ASN A 86 0.61 -8.26 0.45
CA ASN A 86 1.76 -7.38 0.55
C ASN A 86 2.33 -7.08 -0.83
N VAL A 87 2.73 -5.83 -1.04
CA VAL A 87 3.36 -5.41 -2.27
C VAL A 87 4.70 -4.76 -1.92
N PHE A 88 5.78 -5.29 -2.48
CA PHE A 88 7.07 -4.62 -2.37
C PHE A 88 7.22 -3.73 -3.59
N ALA A 89 7.06 -2.44 -3.39
CA ALA A 89 6.97 -1.49 -4.48
C ALA A 89 8.31 -1.29 -5.18
N ARG A 90 8.29 -1.33 -6.50
CA ARG A 90 9.42 -0.96 -7.34
C ARG A 90 9.18 0.43 -7.92
N ASP A 91 7.94 0.71 -8.25
CA ASP A 91 7.55 1.99 -8.81
C ASP A 91 6.36 2.52 -8.04
N LEU A 92 6.38 3.81 -7.79
CA LEU A 92 5.35 4.48 -7.03
C LEU A 92 5.09 5.83 -7.67
N GLU A 93 3.84 6.10 -7.99
CA GLU A 93 3.43 7.40 -8.52
C GLU A 93 2.30 7.96 -7.69
N LEU A 94 2.34 9.27 -7.50
CA LEU A 94 1.30 9.99 -6.78
C LEU A 94 0.36 10.62 -7.80
N TYR A 95 -0.93 10.54 -7.53
CA TYR A 95 -1.90 11.20 -8.38
C TYR A 95 -3.00 11.81 -7.52
N GLY A 96 -3.80 12.69 -8.14
CA GLY A 96 -4.86 13.31 -7.39
C GLY A 96 -4.35 14.07 -6.19
N GLN A 97 -3.31 14.90 -6.41
CA GLN A 97 -2.69 15.62 -5.32
C GLN A 97 -3.68 16.33 -4.47
N GLN A 98 -3.58 16.07 -3.15
CA GLN A 98 -4.26 16.90 -2.22
C GLN A 98 -3.70 18.28 -2.35
N ARG A 99 -4.50 19.20 -2.69
CA ARG A 99 -4.12 20.55 -2.60
C ARG A 99 -4.16 20.92 -1.20
N ALA A 100 -3.05 20.97 -0.68
CA ALA A 100 -2.95 21.46 0.61
C ALA A 100 -3.39 22.81 0.58
N ASN A 101 -4.11 23.13 1.03
CA ASN A 101 -4.42 24.32 1.10
C ASN A 101 -4.74 24.86 0.26
N ALA A 102 -4.98 24.07 -0.16
CA ALA A 102 -4.99 24.95 -1.09
C ALA A 102 -5.51 25.88 -0.43
#